data_c1489650759e7d551130635057b12b4c
#
_entry.id   c1489650759e7d551130635057b12b4c
#
_cell.length_a   1.000
_cell.length_b   1.000
_cell.length_c   1.000
_cell.angle_alpha   90.00
_cell.angle_beta   90.00
_cell.angle_gamma   90.00
#
_symmetry.space_group_name_H-M   'P 1'
#
loop_
_entity.id
_entity.type
_entity.pdbx_description
1 polymer ?
#
loop_
_entity_poly.entity_id
_entity_poly.type
_entity_poly.pdbx_seq_one_letter_code
_entity_poly.pdbx_strand_id
1 'polypeptide(L)'
;MISMNDENLEGTPGLAIDDDPAVPGLSLRPERAEERRPVEELTREAFWNRYAPGCTEHFILHRLREAPGFRPWHSIVAEYDGSAVGHALLSPADILLDAGGALPVLTLGPLSVLPACARRGVGAALMRAAIQVAREQGETALLLTGDPAYYGRFGFLPASAFGVRMGALPASGGAPYFMALPLFDGALAGKAGRYRASPLFEEAEGEAFAAYDSAFPPRRKLKLPGQLR
;
A
#
# COMPACT_ATOMS: atom_id res chain seq x y z
N MET A 1 -26.39 -27.88 6.24
CA MET A 1 -27.10 -26.62 6.00
C MET A 1 -26.90 -25.76 7.24
N ILE A 2 -25.78 -25.05 7.34
CA ILE A 2 -25.46 -24.14 8.45
C ILE A 2 -25.43 -22.76 7.81
N SER A 3 -26.44 -21.96 8.17
CA SER A 3 -26.57 -20.56 7.77
C SER A 3 -25.41 -19.79 8.42
N MET A 4 -24.53 -19.21 7.61
CA MET A 4 -23.57 -18.20 8.08
C MET A 4 -24.32 -16.87 8.12
N ASN A 5 -24.58 -16.43 9.33
CA ASN A 5 -25.19 -15.13 9.61
C ASN A 5 -24.33 -14.00 9.07
N ASP A 6 -24.97 -13.13 8.29
CA ASP A 6 -24.54 -11.78 7.95
C ASP A 6 -24.67 -10.87 9.20
N GLU A 7 -23.86 -11.08 10.22
CA GLU A 7 -23.83 -10.21 11.40
C GLU A 7 -22.44 -9.61 11.58
N ASN A 8 -22.43 -8.28 11.63
CA ASN A 8 -21.33 -7.38 12.04
C ASN A 8 -20.44 -6.75 10.95
N LEU A 9 -21.06 -5.94 10.09
CA LEU A 9 -20.38 -4.81 9.45
C LEU A 9 -20.64 -3.47 10.18
N GLU A 10 -21.36 -3.47 11.30
CA GLU A 10 -21.60 -2.27 12.10
C GLU A 10 -20.66 -2.28 13.34
N GLY A 11 -19.74 -1.30 13.40
CA GLY A 11 -19.09 -0.90 14.63
C GLY A 11 -17.69 -1.45 14.88
N THR A 12 -16.75 -1.29 13.94
CA THR A 12 -15.36 -1.08 14.40
C THR A 12 -15.35 0.28 15.09
N PRO A 13 -14.97 0.38 16.41
CA PRO A 13 -14.78 1.68 17.03
C PRO A 13 -13.90 2.51 16.12
N GLY A 14 -14.35 3.71 15.75
CA GLY A 14 -13.68 4.53 14.76
C GLY A 14 -12.20 4.61 15.09
N LEU A 15 -11.36 4.00 14.25
CA LEU A 15 -9.93 4.12 14.36
C LEU A 15 -9.62 5.60 14.17
N ALA A 16 -9.35 6.29 15.27
CA ALA A 16 -8.88 7.67 15.21
C ALA A 16 -7.45 7.63 14.71
N ILE A 17 -7.23 8.14 13.51
CA ILE A 17 -5.89 8.39 13.01
C ILE A 17 -5.59 9.82 13.41
N ASP A 18 -4.55 10.02 14.22
CA ASP A 18 -4.16 11.36 14.66
C ASP A 18 -3.72 12.20 13.46
N ASP A 19 -4.15 13.45 13.42
CA ASP A 19 -3.67 14.42 12.45
C ASP A 19 -2.16 14.63 12.62
N ASP A 20 -1.45 14.72 11.52
CA ASP A 20 -0.01 14.94 11.55
C ASP A 20 0.31 16.41 11.86
N PRO A 21 0.90 16.71 13.02
CA PRO A 21 1.20 18.10 13.40
C PRO A 21 2.20 18.78 12.45
N ALA A 22 2.94 18.00 11.65
CA ALA A 22 3.88 18.54 10.66
C ALA A 22 3.16 19.05 9.39
N VAL A 23 1.86 18.77 9.22
CA VAL A 23 1.06 19.22 8.07
C VAL A 23 -0.26 19.79 8.57
N PRO A 24 -0.26 21.04 9.09
CA PRO A 24 -1.47 21.66 9.63
C PRO A 24 -2.63 21.68 8.63
N GLY A 25 -3.83 21.33 9.09
CA GLY A 25 -5.05 21.27 8.28
C GLY A 25 -5.19 20.00 7.44
N LEU A 26 -4.23 19.08 7.48
CA LEU A 26 -4.37 17.76 6.87
C LEU A 26 -5.05 16.83 7.88
N SER A 27 -6.19 16.26 7.54
CA SER A 27 -6.80 15.17 8.30
C SER A 27 -6.51 13.82 7.66
N LEU A 28 -6.37 12.80 8.52
CA LEU A 28 -6.12 11.42 8.13
C LEU A 28 -7.22 10.53 8.68
N ARG A 29 -7.78 9.68 7.85
CA ARG A 29 -8.90 8.81 8.24
C ARG A 29 -9.01 7.59 7.32
N PRO A 30 -9.73 6.54 7.75
CA PRO A 30 -10.13 5.48 6.85
C PRO A 30 -10.93 6.00 5.66
N GLU A 31 -10.74 5.35 4.51
CA GLU A 31 -11.50 5.63 3.29
C GLU A 31 -12.98 5.28 3.49
N ARG A 32 -13.87 6.13 2.99
CA ARG A 32 -15.31 5.86 2.93
C ARG A 32 -15.67 5.14 1.63
N ALA A 33 -16.75 4.35 1.67
CA ALA A 33 -17.17 3.57 0.50
C ALA A 33 -17.47 4.43 -0.72
N GLU A 34 -18.08 5.61 -0.53
CA GLU A 34 -18.43 6.58 -1.57
C GLU A 34 -17.22 7.28 -2.18
N GLU A 35 -16.05 7.20 -1.54
CA GLU A 35 -14.81 7.83 -1.99
C GLU A 35 -13.95 6.91 -2.87
N ARG A 36 -14.33 5.65 -3.03
CA ARG A 36 -13.54 4.67 -3.80
C ARG A 36 -13.17 5.18 -5.18
N ARG A 37 -14.14 5.70 -5.92
CA ARG A 37 -13.89 6.22 -7.27
C ARG A 37 -13.03 7.49 -7.27
N PRO A 38 -13.30 8.53 -6.48
CA PRO A 38 -12.40 9.67 -6.32
C PRO A 38 -10.96 9.28 -5.94
N VAL A 39 -10.78 8.31 -5.06
CA VAL A 39 -9.44 7.83 -4.66
C VAL A 39 -8.74 7.07 -5.79
N GLU A 40 -9.46 6.30 -6.60
CA GLU A 40 -8.92 5.68 -7.80
C GLU A 40 -8.46 6.73 -8.83
N GLU A 41 -9.24 7.80 -9.04
CA GLU A 41 -8.89 8.92 -9.90
C GLU A 41 -7.65 9.67 -9.39
N LEU A 42 -7.58 9.93 -8.08
CA LEU A 42 -6.41 10.50 -7.40
C LEU A 42 -5.17 9.62 -7.62
N THR A 43 -5.30 8.31 -7.41
CA THR A 43 -4.21 7.36 -7.60
C THR A 43 -3.75 7.33 -9.05
N ARG A 44 -4.71 7.28 -9.99
CA ARG A 44 -4.43 7.35 -11.42
C ARG A 44 -3.67 8.63 -11.80
N GLU A 45 -4.06 9.77 -11.22
CA GLU A 45 -3.38 11.05 -11.45
C GLU A 45 -1.95 11.04 -10.89
N ALA A 46 -1.77 10.55 -9.67
CA ALA A 46 -0.47 10.52 -9.00
C ALA A 46 0.57 9.65 -9.71
N PHE A 47 0.13 8.58 -10.36
CA PHE A 47 1.00 7.60 -11.01
C PHE A 47 1.08 7.72 -12.53
N TRP A 48 0.21 8.52 -13.18
CA TRP A 48 0.14 8.58 -14.62
C TRP A 48 1.46 8.97 -15.28
N ASN A 49 1.99 8.10 -16.15
CA ASN A 49 3.27 8.26 -16.83
C ASN A 49 4.50 8.40 -15.91
N ARG A 50 4.39 8.03 -14.63
CA ARG A 50 5.50 8.19 -13.68
C ARG A 50 6.53 7.07 -13.80
N TYR A 51 6.12 5.82 -13.72
CA TYR A 51 7.01 4.65 -13.74
C TYR A 51 6.93 3.86 -15.04
N ALA A 52 5.83 3.96 -15.75
CA ALA A 52 5.59 3.37 -17.04
C ALA A 52 4.65 4.28 -17.86
N PRO A 53 4.48 4.05 -19.17
CA PRO A 53 3.46 4.72 -19.97
C PRO A 53 2.05 4.39 -19.48
N GLY A 54 1.32 5.36 -18.95
CA GLY A 54 0.08 5.15 -18.23
C GLY A 54 0.34 4.82 -16.75
N CYS A 55 -0.55 4.06 -16.14
CA CYS A 55 -0.39 3.46 -14.81
C CYS A 55 -1.40 2.33 -14.60
N THR A 56 -1.13 1.43 -13.66
CA THR A 56 -2.02 0.33 -13.26
C THR A 56 -2.42 0.40 -11.78
N GLU A 57 -1.82 1.29 -11.03
CA GLU A 57 -1.96 1.41 -9.58
C GLU A 57 -3.39 1.65 -9.13
N HIS A 58 -4.20 2.38 -9.90
CA HIS A 58 -5.62 2.61 -9.60
C HIS A 58 -6.46 1.32 -9.76
N PHE A 59 -6.09 0.44 -10.67
CA PHE A 59 -6.72 -0.88 -10.82
C PHE A 59 -6.27 -1.84 -9.73
N ILE A 60 -4.98 -1.85 -9.40
CA ILE A 60 -4.45 -2.62 -8.26
C ILE A 60 -5.19 -2.22 -6.98
N LEU A 61 -5.32 -0.93 -6.73
CA LEU A 61 -6.07 -0.41 -5.59
C LEU A 61 -7.52 -0.90 -5.58
N HIS A 62 -8.21 -0.82 -6.73
CA HIS A 62 -9.58 -1.32 -6.88
C HIS A 62 -9.68 -2.80 -6.48
N ARG A 63 -8.82 -3.64 -7.03
CA ARG A 63 -8.82 -5.08 -6.79
C ARG A 63 -8.43 -5.45 -5.35
N LEU A 64 -7.44 -4.78 -4.76
CA LEU A 64 -6.97 -5.09 -3.41
C LEU A 64 -8.02 -4.81 -2.33
N ARG A 65 -8.97 -3.91 -2.56
CA ARG A 65 -10.11 -3.69 -1.65
C ARG A 65 -11.06 -4.89 -1.58
N GLU A 66 -11.02 -5.77 -2.58
CA GLU A 66 -11.81 -7.02 -2.63
C GLU A 66 -11.00 -8.24 -2.17
N ALA A 67 -9.72 -8.04 -1.81
CA ALA A 67 -8.86 -9.13 -1.38
C ALA A 67 -9.34 -9.77 -0.07
N PRO A 68 -9.25 -11.11 0.06
CA PRO A 68 -9.50 -11.76 1.34
C PRO A 68 -8.63 -11.16 2.44
N GLY A 69 -9.23 -10.84 3.58
CA GLY A 69 -8.53 -10.23 4.71
C GLY A 69 -8.38 -8.72 4.64
N PHE A 70 -8.87 -8.06 3.59
CA PHE A 70 -8.95 -6.59 3.58
C PHE A 70 -9.84 -6.09 4.72
N ARG A 71 -9.43 -4.99 5.35
CA ARG A 71 -10.17 -4.31 6.42
C ARG A 71 -10.30 -2.82 6.07
N PRO A 72 -11.35 -2.11 6.54
CA PRO A 72 -11.53 -0.69 6.25
C PRO A 72 -10.32 0.18 6.61
N TRP A 73 -9.62 -0.13 7.69
CA TRP A 73 -8.42 0.58 8.13
C TRP A 73 -7.17 0.34 7.26
N HIS A 74 -7.23 -0.62 6.33
CA HIS A 74 -6.17 -0.80 5.32
C HIS A 74 -6.11 0.34 4.30
N SER A 75 -7.15 1.14 4.20
CA SER A 75 -7.28 2.21 3.20
C SER A 75 -7.38 3.55 3.92
N ILE A 76 -6.33 4.38 3.82
CA ILE A 76 -6.17 5.63 4.54
C ILE A 76 -6.19 6.79 3.55
N VAL A 77 -7.11 7.73 3.76
CA VAL A 77 -7.23 8.96 2.97
C VAL A 77 -6.60 10.11 3.74
N ALA A 78 -5.82 10.92 3.03
CA ALA A 78 -5.40 12.25 3.46
C ALA A 78 -6.32 13.29 2.83
N GLU A 79 -6.98 14.07 3.66
CA GLU A 79 -7.95 15.10 3.26
C GLU A 79 -7.44 16.49 3.63
N TYR A 80 -7.60 17.43 2.70
CA TYR A 80 -7.29 18.84 2.92
C TYR A 80 -8.46 19.67 2.41
N ASP A 81 -9.02 20.55 3.26
CA ASP A 81 -10.19 21.38 2.94
C ASP A 81 -11.37 20.57 2.34
N GLY A 82 -11.68 19.42 2.93
CA GLY A 82 -12.78 18.54 2.49
C GLY A 82 -12.50 17.75 1.20
N SER A 83 -11.29 17.81 0.67
CA SER A 83 -10.90 17.11 -0.56
C SER A 83 -9.80 16.08 -0.31
N ALA A 84 -9.95 14.87 -0.85
CA ALA A 84 -8.90 13.86 -0.81
C ALA A 84 -7.69 14.32 -1.64
N VAL A 85 -6.52 14.43 -1.01
CA VAL A 85 -5.27 14.87 -1.63
C VAL A 85 -4.20 13.80 -1.65
N GLY A 86 -4.41 12.70 -0.93
CA GLY A 86 -3.52 11.56 -0.90
C GLY A 86 -4.21 10.32 -0.35
N HIS A 87 -3.57 9.16 -0.59
CA HIS A 87 -4.09 7.87 -0.17
C HIS A 87 -2.95 6.88 0.06
N ALA A 88 -3.09 6.03 1.05
CA ALA A 88 -2.21 4.88 1.29
C ALA A 88 -3.03 3.61 1.46
N LEU A 89 -2.61 2.54 0.80
CA LEU A 89 -3.21 1.22 0.95
C LEU A 89 -2.26 0.28 1.69
N LEU A 90 -2.83 -0.49 2.61
CA LEU A 90 -2.23 -1.67 3.20
C LEU A 90 -2.94 -2.90 2.63
N SER A 91 -2.23 -3.94 2.29
CA SER A 91 -2.83 -5.17 1.79
C SER A 91 -2.21 -6.41 2.40
N PRO A 92 -3.00 -7.45 2.72
CA PRO A 92 -2.49 -8.70 3.25
C PRO A 92 -1.45 -9.35 2.33
N ALA A 93 -0.39 -9.84 2.94
CA ALA A 93 0.69 -10.58 2.30
C ALA A 93 1.29 -11.60 3.29
N ASP A 94 2.21 -12.42 2.81
CA ASP A 94 2.90 -13.39 3.65
C ASP A 94 4.41 -13.37 3.42
N ILE A 95 5.15 -13.83 4.44
CA ILE A 95 6.49 -14.37 4.26
C ILE A 95 6.39 -15.88 4.38
N LEU A 96 6.66 -16.61 3.28
CA LEU A 96 6.79 -18.05 3.29
C LEU A 96 8.13 -18.40 3.93
N LEU A 97 8.09 -18.89 5.16
CA LEU A 97 9.28 -19.13 5.98
C LEU A 97 10.11 -20.28 5.43
N ASP A 98 11.42 -20.13 5.44
CA ASP A 98 12.37 -21.22 5.07
C ASP A 98 12.27 -22.41 6.04
N ALA A 99 11.89 -22.15 7.28
CA ALA A 99 11.63 -23.18 8.29
C ALA A 99 10.25 -23.86 8.14
N GLY A 100 9.46 -23.45 7.18
CA GLY A 100 8.09 -23.92 6.95
C GLY A 100 7.01 -23.02 7.54
N GLY A 101 5.84 -23.05 6.94
CA GLY A 101 4.71 -22.19 7.30
C GLY A 101 4.76 -20.81 6.65
N ALA A 102 3.84 -19.96 7.05
CA ALA A 102 3.71 -18.58 6.56
C ALA A 102 3.59 -17.63 7.75
N LEU A 103 4.23 -16.46 7.63
CA LEU A 103 4.11 -15.35 8.57
C LEU A 103 3.26 -14.26 7.90
N PRO A 104 2.06 -13.96 8.42
CA PRO A 104 1.26 -12.85 7.92
C PRO A 104 1.97 -11.50 8.11
N VAL A 105 1.93 -10.70 7.08
CA VAL A 105 2.49 -9.33 7.04
C VAL A 105 1.61 -8.46 6.15
N LEU A 106 1.89 -7.16 6.10
CA LEU A 106 1.20 -6.25 5.18
C LEU A 106 2.16 -5.70 4.13
N THR A 107 1.66 -5.55 2.91
CA THR A 107 2.28 -4.72 1.87
C THR A 107 1.74 -3.31 1.98
N LEU A 108 2.62 -2.32 1.99
CA LEU A 108 2.24 -0.91 1.90
C LEU A 108 2.39 -0.45 0.45
N GLY A 109 1.29 -0.05 -0.14
CA GLY A 109 1.21 0.46 -1.50
C GLY A 109 -0.05 0.02 -2.25
N PRO A 110 -0.51 0.86 -3.20
CA PRO A 110 0.08 2.14 -3.60
C PRO A 110 -0.06 3.23 -2.54
N LEU A 111 0.93 4.15 -2.50
CA LEU A 111 0.88 5.39 -1.76
C LEU A 111 0.85 6.54 -2.76
N SER A 112 -0.26 7.25 -2.80
CA SER A 112 -0.58 8.26 -3.79
C SER A 112 -0.66 9.64 -3.16
N VAL A 113 -0.14 10.65 -3.83
CA VAL A 113 -0.35 12.07 -3.46
C VAL A 113 -0.57 12.83 -4.75
N LEU A 114 -1.61 13.66 -4.79
CA LEU A 114 -1.86 14.53 -5.93
C LEU A 114 -0.61 15.36 -6.27
N PRO A 115 -0.24 15.50 -7.56
CA PRO A 115 0.94 16.27 -7.96
C PRO A 115 0.94 17.70 -7.41
N ALA A 116 -0.24 18.35 -7.33
CA ALA A 116 -0.39 19.68 -6.76
C ALA A 116 -0.08 19.77 -5.26
N CYS A 117 -0.17 18.64 -4.54
CA CYS A 117 0.12 18.52 -3.10
C CYS A 117 1.47 17.83 -2.82
N ALA A 118 2.24 17.53 -3.87
CA ALA A 118 3.54 16.89 -3.72
C ALA A 118 4.53 17.77 -2.93
N ARG A 119 5.43 17.13 -2.17
CA ARG A 119 6.46 17.79 -1.34
C ARG A 119 5.92 18.72 -0.24
N ARG A 120 4.65 18.59 0.12
CA ARG A 120 4.00 19.33 1.22
C ARG A 120 3.83 18.48 2.49
N GLY A 121 4.50 17.34 2.59
CA GLY A 121 4.45 16.47 3.77
C GLY A 121 3.35 15.40 3.73
N VAL A 122 2.36 15.49 2.83
CA VAL A 122 1.20 14.56 2.75
C VAL A 122 1.61 13.08 2.70
N GLY A 123 2.58 12.73 1.83
CA GLY A 123 3.05 11.35 1.73
C GLY A 123 3.77 10.85 3.00
N ALA A 124 4.42 11.76 3.74
CA ALA A 124 5.04 11.41 5.02
C ALA A 124 3.99 11.23 6.13
N ALA A 125 2.94 12.04 6.14
CA ALA A 125 1.82 11.90 7.04
C ALA A 125 1.09 10.56 6.83
N LEU A 126 0.76 10.22 5.58
CA LEU A 126 0.17 8.93 5.22
C LEU A 126 1.04 7.74 5.64
N MET A 127 2.36 7.85 5.46
CA MET A 127 3.31 6.81 5.88
C MET A 127 3.27 6.60 7.39
N ARG A 128 3.34 7.69 8.18
CA ARG A 128 3.27 7.61 9.65
C ARG A 128 1.94 7.02 10.12
N ALA A 129 0.84 7.46 9.53
CA ALA A 129 -0.49 6.92 9.82
C ALA A 129 -0.58 5.42 9.52
N ALA A 130 -0.10 4.97 8.36
CA ALA A 130 -0.09 3.56 8.01
C ALA A 130 0.73 2.71 8.98
N ILE A 131 1.90 3.21 9.43
CA ILE A 131 2.73 2.54 10.43
C ILE A 131 2.03 2.49 11.79
N GLN A 132 1.42 3.61 12.23
CA GLN A 132 0.71 3.71 13.49
C GLN A 132 -0.45 2.71 13.52
N VAL A 133 -1.32 2.79 12.53
CA VAL A 133 -2.50 1.90 12.43
C VAL A 133 -2.08 0.42 12.43
N ALA A 134 -1.08 0.05 11.63
CA ALA A 134 -0.62 -1.32 11.58
C ALA A 134 -0.06 -1.81 12.94
N ARG A 135 0.61 -0.94 13.70
CA ARG A 135 1.08 -1.25 15.07
C ARG A 135 -0.09 -1.44 16.03
N GLU A 136 -1.06 -0.55 16.01
CA GLU A 136 -2.26 -0.61 16.87
C GLU A 136 -3.10 -1.85 16.60
N GLN A 137 -3.11 -2.33 15.35
CA GLN A 137 -3.78 -3.57 14.97
C GLN A 137 -2.95 -4.84 15.25
N GLY A 138 -1.74 -4.69 15.79
CA GLY A 138 -0.88 -5.83 16.19
C GLY A 138 -0.23 -6.54 15.00
N GLU A 139 -0.11 -5.87 13.85
CA GLU A 139 0.51 -6.44 12.66
C GLU A 139 2.01 -6.69 12.85
N THR A 140 2.55 -7.69 12.16
CA THR A 140 3.93 -8.12 12.35
C THR A 140 4.94 -7.19 11.70
N ALA A 141 4.74 -6.85 10.44
CA ALA A 141 5.65 -6.02 9.66
C ALA A 141 4.95 -5.39 8.45
N LEU A 142 5.50 -4.26 7.99
CA LEU A 142 5.18 -3.66 6.69
C LEU A 142 6.30 -3.94 5.70
N LEU A 143 5.92 -4.33 4.47
CA LEU A 143 6.84 -4.49 3.35
C LEU A 143 6.42 -3.59 2.20
N LEU A 144 7.40 -3.10 1.44
CA LEU A 144 7.16 -2.27 0.27
C LEU A 144 8.31 -2.36 -0.74
N THR A 145 8.06 -1.86 -1.93
CA THR A 145 9.11 -1.54 -2.91
C THR A 145 9.20 -0.04 -3.11
N GLY A 146 10.40 0.52 -3.01
CA GLY A 146 10.58 1.95 -3.19
C GLY A 146 12.01 2.44 -2.96
N ASP A 147 12.19 3.75 -2.95
CA ASP A 147 13.49 4.38 -2.77
C ASP A 147 13.98 4.26 -1.32
N PRO A 148 15.10 3.58 -1.05
CA PRO A 148 15.66 3.45 0.29
C PRO A 148 15.94 4.80 0.96
N ALA A 149 16.33 5.82 0.20
CA ALA A 149 16.59 7.15 0.74
C ALA A 149 15.30 7.81 1.25
N TYR A 150 14.17 7.51 0.64
CA TYR A 150 12.88 8.01 1.10
C TYR A 150 12.34 7.20 2.29
N TYR A 151 12.27 5.88 2.18
CA TYR A 151 11.59 5.04 3.17
C TYR A 151 12.45 4.75 4.41
N GLY A 152 13.78 4.81 4.29
CA GLY A 152 14.69 4.69 5.44
C GLY A 152 14.42 5.70 6.56
N ARG A 153 13.87 6.88 6.23
CA ARG A 153 13.49 7.91 7.22
C ARG A 153 12.37 7.47 8.18
N PHE A 154 11.60 6.46 7.80
CA PHE A 154 10.52 5.88 8.59
C PHE A 154 10.94 4.59 9.29
N GLY A 155 12.22 4.22 9.22
CA GLY A 155 12.76 3.02 9.84
C GLY A 155 12.74 1.78 8.95
N PHE A 156 12.33 1.88 7.69
CA PHE A 156 12.43 0.76 6.76
C PHE A 156 13.90 0.45 6.45
N LEU A 157 14.24 -0.82 6.45
CA LEU A 157 15.53 -1.36 6.04
C LEU A 157 15.34 -2.27 4.82
N PRO A 158 16.40 -2.55 4.03
CA PRO A 158 16.32 -3.59 3.02
C PRO A 158 15.81 -4.89 3.64
N ALA A 159 14.82 -5.52 3.04
CA ALA A 159 14.19 -6.73 3.58
C ALA A 159 15.19 -7.87 3.75
N SER A 160 16.27 -7.87 2.96
CA SER A 160 17.40 -8.80 3.09
C SER A 160 18.12 -8.72 4.45
N ALA A 161 18.07 -7.59 5.16
CA ALA A 161 18.60 -7.46 6.52
C ALA A 161 17.89 -8.39 7.52
N PHE A 162 16.68 -8.81 7.19
CA PHE A 162 15.87 -9.77 7.97
C PHE A 162 15.82 -11.15 7.33
N GLY A 163 16.62 -11.40 6.27
CA GLY A 163 16.59 -12.65 5.52
C GLY A 163 15.34 -12.81 4.62
N VAL A 164 14.58 -11.75 4.41
CA VAL A 164 13.36 -11.78 3.57
C VAL A 164 13.72 -11.46 2.12
N ARG A 165 13.28 -12.32 1.20
CA ARG A 165 13.58 -12.24 -0.24
C ARG A 165 12.33 -11.92 -1.04
N MET A 166 12.48 -11.15 -2.10
CA MET A 166 11.42 -10.88 -3.06
C MET A 166 11.39 -11.96 -4.15
N GLY A 167 10.26 -12.65 -4.28
CA GLY A 167 10.03 -13.61 -5.37
C GLY A 167 11.12 -14.71 -5.47
N ALA A 168 11.58 -14.94 -6.69
CA ALA A 168 12.61 -15.94 -7.01
C ALA A 168 14.05 -15.43 -6.85
N LEU A 169 14.27 -14.22 -6.36
CA LEU A 169 15.61 -13.67 -6.16
C LEU A 169 16.39 -14.51 -5.13
N PRO A 170 17.70 -14.79 -5.38
CA PRO A 170 18.54 -15.52 -4.43
C PRO A 170 18.70 -14.72 -3.13
N ALA A 171 18.99 -15.40 -2.04
CA ALA A 171 19.17 -14.79 -0.72
C ALA A 171 20.27 -13.71 -0.69
N SER A 172 21.28 -13.85 -1.54
CA SER A 172 22.38 -12.91 -1.74
C SER A 172 22.09 -11.85 -2.81
N GLY A 173 20.97 -11.95 -3.53
CA GLY A 173 20.57 -11.01 -4.57
C GLY A 173 20.04 -9.72 -3.95
N GLY A 174 20.79 -8.62 -4.12
CA GLY A 174 20.41 -7.34 -3.57
C GLY A 174 19.22 -6.73 -4.32
N ALA A 175 18.08 -6.66 -3.65
CA ALA A 175 16.97 -5.78 -4.04
C ALA A 175 16.84 -4.69 -2.96
N PRO A 176 17.73 -3.70 -2.92
CA PRO A 176 17.73 -2.69 -1.86
C PRO A 176 16.43 -1.87 -1.82
N TYR A 177 15.73 -1.81 -2.96
CA TYR A 177 14.42 -1.19 -3.10
C TYR A 177 13.28 -2.01 -2.48
N PHE A 178 13.48 -3.29 -2.18
CA PHE A 178 12.53 -4.10 -1.44
C PHE A 178 12.84 -3.98 0.05
N MET A 179 11.94 -3.36 0.79
CA MET A 179 12.18 -2.92 2.14
C MET A 179 11.15 -3.50 3.11
N ALA A 180 11.56 -3.64 4.38
CA ALA A 180 10.71 -4.12 5.47
C ALA A 180 10.88 -3.23 6.70
N LEU A 181 9.79 -3.07 7.45
CA LEU A 181 9.74 -2.43 8.76
C LEU A 181 9.09 -3.41 9.75
N PRO A 182 9.84 -4.01 10.67
CA PRO A 182 9.27 -4.70 11.82
C PRO A 182 8.45 -3.72 12.68
N LEU A 183 7.23 -4.09 13.07
CA LEU A 183 6.35 -3.18 13.82
C LEU A 183 6.56 -3.25 15.34
N PHE A 184 7.25 -4.29 15.82
CA PHE A 184 7.70 -4.44 17.20
C PHE A 184 9.06 -5.15 17.24
N ASP A 185 9.73 -5.05 18.39
CA ASP A 185 11.07 -5.62 18.56
C ASP A 185 11.05 -7.15 18.34
N GLY A 186 11.97 -7.63 17.51
CA GLY A 186 12.10 -9.05 17.20
C GLY A 186 11.04 -9.62 16.26
N ALA A 187 10.10 -8.83 15.73
CA ALA A 187 9.01 -9.31 14.86
C ALA A 187 9.48 -10.18 13.67
N LEU A 188 10.63 -9.84 13.08
CA LEU A 188 11.24 -10.57 11.97
C LEU A 188 12.50 -11.37 12.37
N ALA A 189 12.83 -11.44 13.67
CA ALA A 189 13.99 -12.21 14.12
C ALA A 189 13.82 -13.71 13.83
N GLY A 190 14.77 -14.31 13.10
CA GLY A 190 14.72 -15.72 12.71
C GLY A 190 13.59 -16.06 11.71
N LYS A 191 13.00 -15.08 11.06
CA LYS A 191 11.88 -15.23 10.12
C LYS A 191 12.32 -15.12 8.65
N ALA A 192 13.50 -15.65 8.34
CA ALA A 192 13.97 -15.72 6.96
C ALA A 192 12.97 -16.46 6.07
N GLY A 193 12.76 -15.94 4.86
CA GLY A 193 11.77 -16.51 3.97
C GLY A 193 11.58 -15.74 2.67
N ARG A 194 10.59 -16.17 1.92
CA ARG A 194 10.21 -15.57 0.64
C ARG A 194 8.93 -14.77 0.78
N TYR A 195 8.98 -13.50 0.43
CA TYR A 195 7.79 -12.67 0.35
C TYR A 195 6.85 -13.15 -0.75
N ARG A 196 5.57 -13.21 -0.40
CA ARG A 196 4.44 -13.52 -1.28
C ARG A 196 3.42 -12.39 -1.19
N ALA A 197 3.38 -11.55 -2.22
CA ALA A 197 2.36 -10.52 -2.38
C ALA A 197 0.98 -11.14 -2.63
N SER A 198 -0.06 -10.32 -2.51
CA SER A 198 -1.36 -10.66 -3.08
C SER A 198 -1.22 -10.93 -4.59
N PRO A 199 -1.80 -12.02 -5.13
CA PRO A 199 -1.76 -12.30 -6.56
C PRO A 199 -2.42 -11.20 -7.40
N LEU A 200 -3.25 -10.36 -6.81
CA LEU A 200 -3.92 -9.24 -7.49
C LEU A 200 -2.94 -8.18 -8.01
N PHE A 201 -1.70 -8.15 -7.52
CA PHE A 201 -0.66 -7.29 -8.10
C PHE A 201 -0.21 -7.77 -9.49
N GLU A 202 -0.25 -9.08 -9.74
CA GLU A 202 0.15 -9.67 -11.03
C GLU A 202 -0.96 -9.59 -12.07
N GLU A 203 -2.23 -9.44 -11.65
CA GLU A 203 -3.40 -9.33 -12.51
C GLU A 203 -3.62 -7.91 -13.09
N ALA A 204 -2.70 -6.99 -12.84
CA ALA A 204 -2.84 -5.58 -13.22
C ALA A 204 -2.65 -5.31 -14.73
N GLU A 205 -2.67 -6.34 -15.56
CA GLU A 205 -2.54 -6.27 -17.02
C GLU A 205 -3.68 -7.06 -17.71
N GLY A 206 -3.82 -6.88 -19.01
CA GLY A 206 -4.76 -7.63 -19.82
C GLY A 206 -6.14 -6.99 -19.97
N GLU A 207 -7.13 -7.81 -20.38
CA GLU A 207 -8.48 -7.33 -20.76
C GLU A 207 -9.25 -6.72 -19.59
N ALA A 208 -9.12 -7.29 -18.39
CA ALA A 208 -9.79 -6.78 -17.20
C ALA A 208 -9.33 -5.35 -16.84
N PHE A 209 -8.02 -5.12 -16.91
CA PHE A 209 -7.47 -3.78 -16.73
C PHE A 209 -7.93 -2.83 -17.83
N ALA A 210 -7.89 -3.24 -19.11
CA ALA A 210 -8.30 -2.41 -20.22
C ALA A 210 -9.78 -2.00 -20.13
N ALA A 211 -10.65 -2.93 -19.76
CA ALA A 211 -12.06 -2.67 -19.54
C ALA A 211 -12.28 -1.66 -18.39
N TYR A 212 -11.57 -1.86 -17.27
CA TYR A 212 -11.66 -0.97 -16.12
C TYR A 212 -11.12 0.44 -16.42
N ASP A 213 -9.93 0.57 -17.05
CA ASP A 213 -9.32 1.88 -17.39
C ASP A 213 -10.16 2.65 -18.42
N SER A 214 -10.94 1.95 -19.25
CA SER A 214 -11.84 2.60 -20.23
C SER A 214 -12.97 3.42 -19.60
N ALA A 215 -13.32 3.16 -18.34
CA ALA A 215 -14.30 3.93 -17.58
C ALA A 215 -13.76 5.27 -17.04
N PHE A 216 -12.48 5.55 -17.25
CA PHE A 216 -11.83 6.81 -16.87
C PHE A 216 -11.64 7.71 -18.09
N PRO A 217 -11.56 9.03 -17.91
CA PRO A 217 -11.23 9.93 -19.00
C PRO A 217 -9.95 9.52 -19.73
N PRO A 218 -9.94 9.48 -21.07
CA PRO A 218 -8.77 9.07 -21.81
C PRO A 218 -7.59 10.04 -21.58
N ARG A 219 -6.40 9.47 -21.41
CA ARG A 219 -5.15 10.21 -21.23
C ARG A 219 -4.06 9.65 -22.13
N ARG A 220 -3.17 10.53 -22.60
CA ARG A 220 -2.05 10.13 -23.46
C ARG A 220 -1.00 9.39 -22.65
N LYS A 221 -0.68 8.14 -23.03
CA LYS A 221 0.44 7.37 -22.50
C LYS A 221 1.74 7.86 -23.13
N LEU A 222 2.72 8.20 -22.30
CA LEU A 222 4.01 8.76 -22.74
C LEU A 222 5.16 7.89 -22.24
N LYS A 223 6.12 7.62 -23.13
CA LYS A 223 7.42 7.09 -22.73
C LYS A 223 8.30 8.27 -22.32
N LEU A 224 8.72 8.29 -21.07
CA LEU A 224 9.54 9.35 -20.50
C LEU A 224 10.88 8.78 -20.00
N PRO A 225 11.95 9.57 -19.98
CA PRO A 225 13.21 9.17 -19.37
C PRO A 225 13.02 8.82 -17.89
N GLY A 226 13.69 7.76 -17.43
CA GLY A 226 13.63 7.32 -16.02
C GLY A 226 12.45 6.41 -15.65
N GLN A 227 11.56 6.10 -16.59
CA GLN A 227 10.54 5.06 -16.37
C GLN A 227 11.20 3.68 -16.25
N LEU A 228 10.60 2.84 -15.40
CA LEU A 228 10.97 1.42 -15.27
C LEU A 228 10.59 0.71 -16.59
N ARG A 229 11.41 -0.27 -17.00
CA ARG A 229 11.14 -1.10 -18.19
C ARG A 229 10.48 -2.39 -17.79
#